data_69d023de3c82592717ce5333a9cd19b1
#
_entry.id   69d023de3c82592717ce5333a9cd19b1
#
_cell.length_a   1.000
_cell.length_b   1.000
_cell.length_c   1.000
_cell.angle_alpha   90.00
_cell.angle_beta   90.00
_cell.angle_gamma   90.00
#
_symmetry.space_group_name_H-M   'P 1'
#
loop_
_entity.id
_entity.type
_entity.pdbx_description
1 polymer ?
#
loop_
_entity_poly.entity_id
_entity_poly.type
_entity_poly.pdbx_seq_one_letter_code
_entity_poly.pdbx_strand_id
1 'polypeptide(L)'
;MSADAVPQVQDGLESHVTVQKRAYYSPPWADVSIIGVAGSSGSGKSTLSQAIVKKLNLPWVVILSMDSFYKTLTPEQSKLAFANEYDFDSPDAIDFDVLVDKLRDLKAGKRAEIPVYSFAKHQRLDRTTSIYSPHVLVLEGIFALYDPRVLQLLDMGIYCEADADTCLSRRIVRDVRERGRDIEGIIKQWFGFVKPNFEKYVEPQRKVADLIVPRGIENRVALDMMVQFVEKKLFEKSRHHREALSRLEAASKDSPLSDRVVVLHPTPQLKFMNTILQDMDTDPEDFIFYFDRLASLIIEQALNNVQFEAATIETPQGYKYQGLVPKGEVCAVIVLRGGSAFEPALRKTIPDCRTGRMLIQSDYSTGEPELHYLRLPDDIARHESVLLLDTQMATGGSALMAVQVLVDHGVQQERIVLATYAAGKVGIHRLTSVFPDITVVVCNMLDYQQQRWVEQRYFRC
;
A
#
# COMPACT_ATOMS: atom_id res chain seq x y z
N MET A 1 56.69 11.47 -60.22
CA MET A 1 57.26 10.46 -59.32
C MET A 1 56.47 10.48 -58.08
N SER A 2 55.82 9.40 -57.90
CA SER A 2 54.75 9.12 -56.99
C SER A 2 55.12 9.19 -55.48
N ALA A 3 54.30 9.82 -54.70
CA ALA A 3 54.34 9.70 -53.24
C ALA A 3 53.10 8.92 -52.78
N ASP A 4 53.34 7.77 -52.13
CA ASP A 4 52.38 6.84 -51.64
C ASP A 4 51.64 7.43 -50.41
N ALA A 5 50.35 7.40 -50.46
CA ALA A 5 49.44 7.73 -49.33
C ALA A 5 49.21 6.49 -48.46
N VAL A 6 49.50 6.58 -47.17
CA VAL A 6 49.19 5.62 -46.15
C VAL A 6 47.74 5.85 -45.66
N PRO A 7 46.86 4.84 -45.59
CA PRO A 7 45.54 5.03 -45.04
C PRO A 7 45.55 5.00 -43.51
N GLN A 8 44.99 6.04 -42.88
CA GLN A 8 44.68 6.08 -41.45
C GLN A 8 43.48 5.14 -41.15
N VAL A 9 43.73 4.16 -40.30
CA VAL A 9 42.67 3.36 -39.67
C VAL A 9 42.06 4.17 -38.53
N GLN A 10 40.81 4.56 -38.68
CA GLN A 10 40.02 5.10 -37.59
C GLN A 10 39.44 3.92 -36.77
N ASP A 11 40.01 3.67 -35.59
CA ASP A 11 39.42 2.82 -34.56
C ASP A 11 38.20 3.55 -33.96
N GLY A 12 37.02 3.15 -34.44
CA GLY A 12 35.76 3.51 -33.83
C GLY A 12 35.52 2.64 -32.59
N LEU A 13 35.88 3.13 -31.42
CA LEU A 13 35.38 2.58 -30.14
C LEU A 13 33.90 2.96 -30.01
N GLU A 14 33.03 2.11 -30.53
CA GLU A 14 31.63 2.11 -30.15
C GLU A 14 31.54 1.64 -28.69
N SER A 15 31.37 2.59 -27.78
CA SER A 15 30.97 2.29 -26.39
C SER A 15 29.55 1.75 -26.42
N HIS A 16 29.43 0.42 -26.41
CA HIS A 16 28.16 -0.24 -26.11
C HIS A 16 27.77 0.10 -24.67
N VAL A 17 27.02 1.19 -24.50
CA VAL A 17 26.25 1.43 -23.29
C VAL A 17 25.15 0.38 -23.27
N THR A 18 25.43 -0.72 -22.60
CA THR A 18 24.41 -1.74 -22.28
C THR A 18 23.40 -1.07 -21.36
N VAL A 19 22.29 -0.61 -21.93
CA VAL A 19 21.14 -0.18 -21.14
C VAL A 19 20.67 -1.41 -20.37
N GLN A 20 21.11 -1.54 -19.11
CA GLN A 20 20.59 -2.56 -18.22
C GLN A 20 19.07 -2.37 -18.15
N LYS A 21 18.31 -3.35 -18.65
CA LYS A 21 16.86 -3.37 -18.49
C LYS A 21 16.60 -3.34 -16.98
N ARG A 22 15.99 -2.26 -16.48
CA ARG A 22 15.58 -2.15 -15.07
C ARG A 22 14.74 -3.37 -14.72
N ALA A 23 15.11 -4.04 -13.65
CA ALA A 23 14.30 -5.11 -13.10
C ALA A 23 12.99 -4.52 -12.58
N TYR A 24 11.87 -5.19 -12.84
CA TYR A 24 10.55 -4.72 -12.44
C TYR A 24 10.03 -5.56 -11.28
N TYR A 25 9.56 -4.89 -10.24
CA TYR A 25 8.87 -5.50 -9.11
C TYR A 25 7.38 -5.19 -9.19
N SER A 26 6.54 -6.23 -9.08
CA SER A 26 5.09 -6.11 -9.01
C SER A 26 4.62 -6.60 -7.64
N PRO A 27 4.15 -5.69 -6.77
CA PRO A 27 3.62 -6.06 -5.47
C PRO A 27 2.29 -6.81 -5.59
N PRO A 28 1.84 -7.55 -4.56
CA PRO A 28 0.58 -8.30 -4.60
C PRO A 28 -0.67 -7.46 -4.82
N TRP A 29 -0.62 -6.17 -4.50
CA TRP A 29 -1.72 -5.23 -4.73
C TRP A 29 -1.71 -4.56 -6.11
N ALA A 30 -0.70 -4.82 -6.94
CA ALA A 30 -0.80 -4.45 -8.35
C ALA A 30 -1.88 -5.30 -9.02
N ASP A 31 -2.68 -4.68 -9.91
CA ASP A 31 -3.81 -5.33 -10.58
C ASP A 31 -4.83 -5.94 -9.60
N VAL A 32 -5.38 -5.10 -8.72
CA VAL A 32 -6.42 -5.48 -7.75
C VAL A 32 -7.56 -6.25 -8.40
N SER A 33 -7.95 -7.40 -7.83
CA SER A 33 -9.15 -8.12 -8.26
C SER A 33 -10.40 -7.42 -7.73
N ILE A 34 -11.31 -7.03 -8.63
CA ILE A 34 -12.51 -6.27 -8.27
C ILE A 34 -13.75 -7.13 -8.49
N ILE A 35 -14.56 -7.30 -7.44
CA ILE A 35 -15.82 -8.05 -7.47
C ILE A 35 -16.96 -7.05 -7.31
N GLY A 36 -17.85 -6.98 -8.28
CA GLY A 36 -19.06 -6.15 -8.23
C GLY A 36 -20.24 -6.89 -7.60
N VAL A 37 -20.91 -6.29 -6.60
CA VAL A 37 -22.09 -6.87 -5.94
C VAL A 37 -23.27 -5.92 -6.12
N ALA A 38 -24.17 -6.23 -7.05
CA ALA A 38 -25.38 -5.47 -7.36
C ALA A 38 -26.64 -6.13 -6.79
N GLY A 39 -27.76 -5.43 -6.90
CA GLY A 39 -29.11 -5.90 -6.52
C GLY A 39 -29.93 -4.80 -5.87
N SER A 40 -31.22 -5.05 -5.61
CA SER A 40 -32.15 -4.07 -5.04
C SER A 40 -31.71 -3.53 -3.68
N SER A 41 -32.20 -2.34 -3.34
CA SER A 41 -32.09 -1.86 -1.94
C SER A 41 -32.81 -2.83 -1.01
N GLY A 42 -32.13 -3.32 0.03
CA GLY A 42 -32.67 -4.33 0.95
C GLY A 42 -32.48 -5.79 0.50
N SER A 43 -31.87 -6.08 -0.67
CA SER A 43 -31.62 -7.46 -1.12
C SER A 43 -30.53 -8.21 -0.32
N GLY A 44 -29.75 -7.50 0.52
CA GLY A 44 -28.72 -8.10 1.35
C GLY A 44 -27.30 -8.01 0.79
N LYS A 45 -27.03 -7.16 -0.21
CA LYS A 45 -25.70 -6.93 -0.81
C LYS A 45 -24.60 -6.67 0.22
N SER A 46 -24.80 -5.65 1.05
CA SER A 46 -23.81 -5.24 2.06
C SER A 46 -23.56 -6.34 3.09
N THR A 47 -24.62 -7.05 3.50
CA THR A 47 -24.51 -8.18 4.42
C THR A 47 -23.73 -9.34 3.79
N LEU A 48 -23.97 -9.62 2.50
CA LEU A 48 -23.23 -10.64 1.75
C LEU A 48 -21.74 -10.26 1.62
N SER A 49 -21.45 -9.02 1.24
CA SER A 49 -20.08 -8.50 1.12
C SER A 49 -19.33 -8.58 2.46
N GLN A 50 -19.97 -8.19 3.55
CA GLN A 50 -19.42 -8.32 4.91
C GLN A 50 -19.18 -9.77 5.31
N ALA A 51 -20.09 -10.69 4.95
CA ALA A 51 -19.94 -12.12 5.25
C ALA A 51 -18.73 -12.73 4.51
N ILE A 52 -18.50 -12.35 3.25
CA ILE A 52 -17.32 -12.76 2.47
C ILE A 52 -16.04 -12.30 3.17
N VAL A 53 -15.93 -10.99 3.46
CA VAL A 53 -14.76 -10.41 4.09
C VAL A 53 -14.50 -10.99 5.47
N LYS A 54 -15.55 -11.14 6.29
CA LYS A 54 -15.46 -11.75 7.63
C LYS A 54 -15.00 -13.21 7.58
N LYS A 55 -15.46 -13.98 6.58
CA LYS A 55 -15.10 -15.39 6.45
C LYS A 55 -13.63 -15.55 6.02
N LEU A 56 -13.14 -14.68 5.15
CA LEU A 56 -11.74 -14.64 4.73
C LEU A 56 -10.82 -14.12 5.83
N ASN A 57 -11.29 -13.12 6.62
CA ASN A 57 -10.55 -12.48 7.71
C ASN A 57 -9.13 -12.00 7.30
N LEU A 58 -9.02 -11.43 6.12
CA LEU A 58 -7.76 -10.93 5.57
C LEU A 58 -7.81 -9.40 5.44
N PRO A 59 -6.77 -8.67 5.90
CA PRO A 59 -6.76 -7.20 5.92
C PRO A 59 -6.73 -6.57 4.52
N TRP A 60 -6.30 -7.32 3.51
CA TRP A 60 -6.21 -6.88 2.12
C TRP A 60 -7.43 -7.20 1.26
N VAL A 61 -8.53 -7.66 1.88
CA VAL A 61 -9.85 -7.79 1.24
C VAL A 61 -10.74 -6.66 1.77
N VAL A 62 -11.08 -5.71 0.91
CA VAL A 62 -11.72 -4.44 1.30
C VAL A 62 -13.07 -4.28 0.61
N ILE A 63 -14.06 -3.70 1.30
CA ILE A 63 -15.36 -3.32 0.72
C ILE A 63 -15.33 -1.84 0.36
N LEU A 64 -15.75 -1.52 -0.87
CA LEU A 64 -16.02 -0.17 -1.34
C LEU A 64 -17.52 -0.04 -1.63
N SER A 65 -18.21 0.81 -0.87
CA SER A 65 -19.62 1.09 -1.13
C SER A 65 -19.79 2.20 -2.16
N MET A 66 -20.61 1.97 -3.16
CA MET A 66 -20.99 2.99 -4.15
C MET A 66 -21.75 4.17 -3.53
N ASP A 67 -22.36 4.00 -2.36
CA ASP A 67 -23.03 5.08 -1.64
C ASP A 67 -22.09 6.25 -1.32
N SER A 68 -20.77 6.02 -1.31
CA SER A 68 -19.76 7.08 -1.19
C SER A 68 -19.73 8.03 -2.38
N PHE A 69 -20.27 7.62 -3.52
CA PHE A 69 -20.15 8.33 -4.79
C PHE A 69 -21.42 9.06 -5.22
N TYR A 70 -22.42 9.23 -4.33
CA TYR A 70 -23.52 10.14 -4.63
C TYR A 70 -23.01 11.54 -4.95
N LYS A 71 -23.59 12.17 -5.97
CA LYS A 71 -23.26 13.55 -6.37
C LYS A 71 -23.59 14.55 -5.27
N THR A 72 -22.88 15.65 -5.23
CA THR A 72 -23.24 16.79 -4.39
C THR A 72 -24.49 17.46 -4.96
N LEU A 73 -25.51 17.64 -4.13
CA LEU A 73 -26.79 18.22 -4.53
C LEU A 73 -26.70 19.75 -4.61
N THR A 74 -27.45 20.35 -5.54
CA THR A 74 -27.70 21.78 -5.52
C THR A 74 -28.62 22.17 -4.34
N PRO A 75 -28.70 23.46 -3.94
CA PRO A 75 -29.59 23.88 -2.85
C PRO A 75 -31.06 23.48 -3.09
N GLU A 76 -31.51 23.52 -4.35
CA GLU A 76 -32.87 23.12 -4.74
C GLU A 76 -33.06 21.61 -4.62
N GLN A 77 -32.12 20.83 -5.14
CA GLN A 77 -32.12 19.36 -5.02
C GLN A 77 -32.03 18.90 -3.55
N SER A 78 -31.26 19.62 -2.73
CA SER A 78 -31.18 19.37 -1.30
C SER A 78 -32.54 19.54 -0.59
N LYS A 79 -33.31 20.56 -0.94
CA LYS A 79 -34.67 20.73 -0.40
C LYS A 79 -35.60 19.58 -0.79
N LEU A 80 -35.53 19.15 -2.06
CA LEU A 80 -36.27 17.96 -2.52
C LEU A 80 -35.86 16.68 -1.79
N ALA A 81 -34.55 16.51 -1.53
CA ALA A 81 -34.02 15.36 -0.79
C ALA A 81 -34.58 15.29 0.64
N PHE A 82 -34.61 16.39 1.37
CA PHE A 82 -35.21 16.47 2.71
C PHE A 82 -36.76 16.34 2.69
N ALA A 83 -37.43 16.64 1.58
CA ALA A 83 -38.84 16.41 1.38
C ALA A 83 -39.18 14.98 0.90
N ASN A 84 -38.20 14.10 0.77
CA ASN A 84 -38.31 12.74 0.18
C ASN A 84 -38.80 12.74 -1.28
N GLU A 85 -38.49 13.79 -2.04
CA GLU A 85 -38.90 14.00 -3.43
C GLU A 85 -37.73 13.98 -4.44
N TYR A 86 -36.51 13.75 -3.96
CA TYR A 86 -35.34 13.56 -4.83
C TYR A 86 -35.10 12.06 -5.11
N ASP A 87 -34.81 11.75 -6.38
CA ASP A 87 -34.57 10.40 -6.84
C ASP A 87 -33.10 9.99 -6.65
N PHE A 88 -32.81 9.32 -5.53
CA PHE A 88 -31.48 8.73 -5.26
C PHE A 88 -31.28 7.35 -5.90
N ASP A 89 -32.34 6.74 -6.41
CA ASP A 89 -32.32 5.40 -6.98
C ASP A 89 -32.17 5.43 -8.53
N SER A 90 -31.93 6.64 -9.11
CA SER A 90 -31.52 6.82 -10.51
C SER A 90 -29.98 6.76 -10.66
N PRO A 91 -29.45 6.21 -11.77
CA PRO A 91 -28.02 6.28 -12.10
C PRO A 91 -27.45 7.71 -12.13
N ASP A 92 -28.29 8.69 -12.46
CA ASP A 92 -27.91 10.11 -12.52
C ASP A 92 -27.49 10.68 -11.16
N ALA A 93 -27.91 10.05 -10.05
CA ALA A 93 -27.53 10.44 -8.71
C ALA A 93 -26.08 10.03 -8.33
N ILE A 94 -25.49 9.09 -9.08
CA ILE A 94 -24.13 8.58 -8.84
C ILE A 94 -23.12 9.28 -9.75
N ASP A 95 -21.97 9.60 -9.18
CA ASP A 95 -20.81 10.15 -9.88
C ASP A 95 -19.93 9.03 -10.38
N PHE A 96 -20.31 8.44 -11.52
CA PHE A 96 -19.58 7.32 -12.13
C PHE A 96 -18.18 7.72 -12.60
N ASP A 97 -17.94 8.98 -12.96
CA ASP A 97 -16.64 9.41 -13.43
C ASP A 97 -15.61 9.34 -12.28
N VAL A 98 -15.98 9.88 -11.13
CA VAL A 98 -15.14 9.77 -9.92
C VAL A 98 -14.98 8.31 -9.49
N LEU A 99 -16.05 7.49 -9.53
CA LEU A 99 -15.97 6.07 -9.19
C LEU A 99 -14.98 5.33 -10.10
N VAL A 100 -15.12 5.49 -11.41
CA VAL A 100 -14.26 4.82 -12.40
C VAL A 100 -12.79 5.23 -12.24
N ASP A 101 -12.52 6.52 -11.99
CA ASP A 101 -11.17 7.00 -11.77
C ASP A 101 -10.56 6.39 -10.50
N LYS A 102 -11.31 6.31 -9.40
CA LYS A 102 -10.83 5.65 -8.18
C LYS A 102 -10.62 4.15 -8.35
N LEU A 103 -11.50 3.46 -9.08
CA LEU A 103 -11.31 2.05 -9.40
C LEU A 103 -10.07 1.82 -10.28
N ARG A 104 -9.80 2.70 -11.25
CA ARG A 104 -8.59 2.63 -12.08
C ARG A 104 -7.31 2.86 -11.27
N ASP A 105 -7.32 3.84 -10.35
CA ASP A 105 -6.20 4.08 -9.47
C ASP A 105 -5.90 2.84 -8.61
N LEU A 106 -6.93 2.24 -8.00
CA LEU A 106 -6.78 1.00 -7.22
C LEU A 106 -6.32 -0.16 -8.08
N LYS A 107 -6.88 -0.34 -9.30
CA LYS A 107 -6.47 -1.39 -10.25
C LYS A 107 -5.00 -1.24 -10.65
N ALA A 108 -4.50 -0.01 -10.72
CA ALA A 108 -3.10 0.29 -10.99
C ALA A 108 -2.19 0.19 -9.74
N GLY A 109 -2.72 -0.27 -8.59
CA GLY A 109 -1.97 -0.41 -7.34
C GLY A 109 -1.71 0.92 -6.61
N LYS A 110 -2.36 2.01 -7.02
CA LYS A 110 -2.19 3.32 -6.40
C LYS A 110 -3.11 3.50 -5.19
N ARG A 111 -2.75 4.46 -4.35
CA ARG A 111 -3.61 4.97 -3.27
C ARG A 111 -4.80 5.72 -3.87
N ALA A 112 -6.01 5.47 -3.37
CA ALA A 112 -7.21 6.18 -3.77
C ALA A 112 -7.89 6.84 -2.57
N GLU A 113 -8.21 8.12 -2.70
CA GLU A 113 -8.99 8.87 -1.72
C GLU A 113 -10.47 8.77 -2.06
N ILE A 114 -11.22 8.07 -1.23
CA ILE A 114 -12.64 7.78 -1.42
C ILE A 114 -13.46 8.84 -0.68
N PRO A 115 -14.41 9.51 -1.34
CA PRO A 115 -15.28 10.47 -0.69
C PRO A 115 -16.12 9.80 0.41
N VAL A 116 -16.45 10.55 1.45
CA VAL A 116 -17.35 10.11 2.53
C VAL A 116 -18.69 10.80 2.38
N TYR A 117 -19.75 10.01 2.22
CA TYR A 117 -21.10 10.52 2.10
C TYR A 117 -21.89 10.43 3.41
N SER A 118 -22.63 11.48 3.74
CA SER A 118 -23.52 11.52 4.91
C SER A 118 -24.98 11.42 4.50
N PHE A 119 -25.64 10.31 4.82
CA PHE A 119 -27.06 10.13 4.57
C PHE A 119 -27.94 11.12 5.35
N ALA A 120 -27.52 11.50 6.57
CA ALA A 120 -28.27 12.45 7.38
C ALA A 120 -28.23 13.89 6.82
N LYS A 121 -27.16 14.23 6.09
CA LYS A 121 -26.98 15.56 5.49
C LYS A 121 -27.25 15.58 3.99
N HIS A 122 -27.49 14.44 3.36
CA HIS A 122 -27.60 14.26 1.92
C HIS A 122 -26.46 14.91 1.12
N GLN A 123 -25.22 14.82 1.63
CA GLN A 123 -24.05 15.43 0.99
C GLN A 123 -22.75 14.68 1.27
N ARG A 124 -21.75 14.88 0.40
CA ARG A 124 -20.37 14.48 0.67
C ARG A 124 -19.78 15.34 1.79
N LEU A 125 -18.98 14.74 2.65
CA LEU A 125 -18.21 15.44 3.68
C LEU A 125 -16.86 15.89 3.09
N ASP A 126 -16.27 16.91 3.70
CA ASP A 126 -14.94 17.44 3.28
C ASP A 126 -13.78 16.49 3.60
N ARG A 127 -14.06 15.34 4.23
CA ARG A 127 -13.08 14.30 4.52
C ARG A 127 -13.18 13.15 3.52
N THR A 128 -12.04 12.51 3.26
CA THR A 128 -11.93 11.27 2.48
C THR A 128 -11.51 10.11 3.35
N THR A 129 -11.68 8.89 2.84
CA THR A 129 -11.10 7.68 3.39
C THR A 129 -10.11 7.13 2.39
N SER A 130 -8.87 6.92 2.82
CA SER A 130 -7.83 6.36 1.97
C SER A 130 -7.95 4.84 1.89
N ILE A 131 -7.92 4.31 0.66
CA ILE A 131 -7.75 2.88 0.39
C ILE A 131 -6.41 2.71 -0.32
N TYR A 132 -5.57 1.81 0.22
CA TYR A 132 -4.29 1.46 -0.37
C TYR A 132 -4.00 -0.03 -0.17
N SER A 133 -3.33 -0.64 -1.14
CA SER A 133 -2.86 -2.02 -1.14
C SER A 133 -3.93 -3.12 -0.97
N PRO A 134 -5.20 -2.98 -1.40
CA PRO A 134 -6.08 -4.13 -1.40
C PRO A 134 -5.62 -5.14 -2.46
N HIS A 135 -5.70 -6.44 -2.14
CA HIS A 135 -5.51 -7.50 -3.14
C HIS A 135 -6.83 -7.85 -3.82
N VAL A 136 -7.93 -7.73 -3.09
CA VAL A 136 -9.30 -7.91 -3.58
C VAL A 136 -10.17 -6.76 -3.08
N LEU A 137 -10.93 -6.16 -3.98
CA LEU A 137 -11.91 -5.12 -3.70
C LEU A 137 -13.32 -5.64 -3.99
N VAL A 138 -14.21 -5.54 -3.02
CA VAL A 138 -15.64 -5.82 -3.21
C VAL A 138 -16.37 -4.48 -3.38
N LEU A 139 -16.73 -4.14 -4.62
CA LEU A 139 -17.56 -2.98 -4.94
C LEU A 139 -19.04 -3.35 -4.74
N GLU A 140 -19.70 -2.76 -3.77
CA GLU A 140 -21.13 -3.03 -3.54
C GLU A 140 -21.98 -1.79 -3.79
N GLY A 141 -23.15 -2.00 -4.41
CA GLY A 141 -24.10 -0.92 -4.66
C GLY A 141 -25.24 -1.35 -5.59
N ILE A 142 -26.30 -0.55 -5.63
CA ILE A 142 -27.45 -0.84 -6.50
C ILE A 142 -27.10 -0.80 -7.99
N PHE A 143 -26.03 -0.08 -8.36
CA PHE A 143 -25.53 0.09 -9.72
C PHE A 143 -24.14 -0.48 -9.95
N ALA A 144 -23.68 -1.43 -9.14
CA ALA A 144 -22.33 -1.99 -9.26
C ALA A 144 -22.05 -2.71 -10.59
N LEU A 145 -23.10 -3.14 -11.31
CA LEU A 145 -23.01 -3.78 -12.62
C LEU A 145 -23.70 -2.94 -13.72
N TYR A 146 -23.92 -1.63 -13.51
CA TYR A 146 -24.66 -0.80 -14.43
C TYR A 146 -23.78 -0.13 -15.50
N ASP A 147 -22.68 0.52 -15.10
CA ASP A 147 -21.83 1.29 -16.03
C ASP A 147 -20.86 0.36 -16.76
N PRO A 148 -20.83 0.39 -18.13
CA PRO A 148 -19.91 -0.45 -18.90
C PRO A 148 -18.44 -0.26 -18.55
N ARG A 149 -18.02 0.95 -18.13
CA ARG A 149 -16.64 1.25 -17.72
C ARG A 149 -16.29 0.56 -16.42
N VAL A 150 -17.26 0.44 -15.50
CA VAL A 150 -17.11 -0.32 -14.25
C VAL A 150 -17.03 -1.81 -14.58
N LEU A 151 -17.95 -2.33 -15.42
CA LEU A 151 -17.96 -3.75 -15.83
C LEU A 151 -16.61 -4.21 -16.41
N GLN A 152 -15.95 -3.37 -17.21
CA GLN A 152 -14.63 -3.67 -17.78
C GLN A 152 -13.51 -3.81 -16.72
N LEU A 153 -13.70 -3.25 -15.53
CA LEU A 153 -12.73 -3.34 -14.44
C LEU A 153 -13.01 -4.52 -13.50
N LEU A 154 -14.20 -5.12 -13.58
CA LEU A 154 -14.59 -6.22 -12.70
C LEU A 154 -13.98 -7.54 -13.16
N ASP A 155 -13.55 -8.35 -12.21
CA ASP A 155 -13.14 -9.75 -12.41
C ASP A 155 -14.32 -10.72 -12.21
N MET A 156 -15.38 -10.26 -11.49
CA MET A 156 -16.62 -11.01 -11.26
C MET A 156 -17.77 -10.07 -10.93
N GLY A 157 -18.91 -10.30 -11.54
CA GLY A 157 -20.17 -9.62 -11.25
C GLY A 157 -21.16 -10.52 -10.51
N ILE A 158 -21.67 -10.07 -9.38
CA ILE A 158 -22.62 -10.79 -8.53
C ILE A 158 -23.92 -10.01 -8.43
N TYR A 159 -25.05 -10.67 -8.65
CA TYR A 159 -26.37 -10.08 -8.46
C TYR A 159 -27.10 -10.72 -7.28
N CYS A 160 -27.39 -9.92 -6.24
CA CYS A 160 -28.17 -10.34 -5.08
C CYS A 160 -29.67 -10.21 -5.37
N GLU A 161 -30.37 -11.32 -5.41
CA GLU A 161 -31.79 -11.40 -5.66
C GLU A 161 -32.57 -11.61 -4.37
N ALA A 162 -33.62 -10.82 -4.16
CA ALA A 162 -34.59 -11.01 -3.09
C ALA A 162 -35.94 -10.46 -3.51
N ASP A 163 -37.02 -11.02 -2.95
CA ASP A 163 -38.38 -10.59 -3.25
C ASP A 163 -38.64 -9.17 -2.80
N ALA A 164 -39.51 -8.46 -3.51
CA ALA A 164 -39.77 -7.03 -3.28
C ALA A 164 -40.32 -6.72 -1.88
N ASP A 165 -41.14 -7.59 -1.32
CA ASP A 165 -41.68 -7.50 0.04
C ASP A 165 -40.58 -7.66 1.10
N THR A 166 -39.67 -8.61 0.90
CA THR A 166 -38.47 -8.81 1.73
C THR A 166 -37.56 -7.59 1.66
N CYS A 167 -37.31 -7.06 0.46
CA CYS A 167 -36.51 -5.86 0.26
C CYS A 167 -37.11 -4.63 0.97
N LEU A 168 -38.42 -4.41 0.82
CA LEU A 168 -39.14 -3.31 1.47
C LEU A 168 -39.10 -3.44 3.00
N SER A 169 -39.39 -4.62 3.52
CA SER A 169 -39.35 -4.87 4.98
C SER A 169 -38.01 -4.60 5.59
N ARG A 170 -36.92 -5.10 4.96
CA ARG A 170 -35.53 -4.87 5.40
C ARG A 170 -35.14 -3.38 5.28
N ARG A 171 -35.58 -2.68 4.21
CA ARG A 171 -35.34 -1.25 4.03
C ARG A 171 -36.06 -0.42 5.12
N ILE A 172 -37.30 -0.72 5.46
CA ILE A 172 -38.05 -0.03 6.54
C ILE A 172 -37.26 -0.17 7.85
N VAL A 173 -36.91 -1.39 8.25
CA VAL A 173 -36.20 -1.63 9.51
C VAL A 173 -34.86 -0.88 9.56
N ARG A 174 -34.06 -0.92 8.48
CA ARG A 174 -32.77 -0.23 8.39
C ARG A 174 -32.94 1.27 8.44
N ASP A 175 -33.80 1.83 7.57
CA ASP A 175 -33.89 3.28 7.38
C ASP A 175 -34.51 3.98 8.59
N VAL A 176 -35.41 3.30 9.34
CA VAL A 176 -35.90 3.80 10.62
C VAL A 176 -34.79 3.78 11.68
N ARG A 177 -34.06 2.66 11.83
CA ARG A 177 -33.07 2.50 12.92
C ARG A 177 -31.77 3.26 12.69
N GLU A 178 -31.28 3.26 11.46
CA GLU A 178 -29.93 3.74 11.14
C GLU A 178 -29.92 5.11 10.48
N ARG A 179 -31.01 5.49 9.79
CA ARG A 179 -31.10 6.75 9.01
C ARG A 179 -32.11 7.74 9.57
N GLY A 180 -32.85 7.36 10.63
CA GLY A 180 -33.82 8.21 11.30
C GLY A 180 -35.00 8.65 10.42
N ARG A 181 -35.36 7.84 9.38
CA ARG A 181 -36.45 8.16 8.45
C ARG A 181 -37.80 7.69 9.02
N ASP A 182 -38.85 8.40 8.65
CA ASP A 182 -40.23 7.98 8.95
C ASP A 182 -40.72 6.92 7.94
N ILE A 183 -41.66 6.10 8.38
CA ILE A 183 -42.20 4.96 7.59
C ILE A 183 -42.93 5.47 6.35
N GLU A 184 -43.70 6.54 6.48
CA GLU A 184 -44.50 7.10 5.38
C GLU A 184 -43.60 7.60 4.25
N GLY A 185 -42.53 8.33 4.59
CA GLY A 185 -41.52 8.78 3.64
C GLY A 185 -40.80 7.63 2.95
N ILE A 186 -40.50 6.53 3.68
CA ILE A 186 -39.87 5.34 3.09
C ILE A 186 -40.82 4.68 2.08
N ILE A 187 -42.12 4.55 2.40
CA ILE A 187 -43.12 3.96 1.51
C ILE A 187 -43.33 4.86 0.27
N LYS A 188 -43.41 6.19 0.46
CA LYS A 188 -43.50 7.16 -0.66
C LYS A 188 -42.32 6.99 -1.61
N GLN A 189 -41.10 6.95 -1.09
CA GLN A 189 -39.89 6.73 -1.91
C GLN A 189 -39.87 5.35 -2.59
N TRP A 190 -40.36 4.32 -1.92
CA TRP A 190 -40.36 2.96 -2.49
C TRP A 190 -41.19 2.88 -3.75
N PHE A 191 -42.43 3.37 -3.71
CA PHE A 191 -43.31 3.32 -4.87
C PHE A 191 -43.02 4.43 -5.89
N GLY A 192 -42.53 5.59 -5.45
CA GLY A 192 -42.23 6.72 -6.35
C GLY A 192 -40.94 6.53 -7.13
N PHE A 193 -39.90 5.99 -6.53
CA PHE A 193 -38.56 5.93 -7.13
C PHE A 193 -37.97 4.52 -7.14
N VAL A 194 -37.90 3.83 -5.99
CA VAL A 194 -37.15 2.58 -5.86
C VAL A 194 -37.67 1.50 -6.79
N LYS A 195 -38.99 1.24 -6.77
CA LYS A 195 -39.61 0.20 -7.59
C LYS A 195 -39.55 0.49 -9.09
N PRO A 196 -39.88 1.70 -9.59
CA PRO A 196 -39.75 2.04 -11.00
C PRO A 196 -38.29 1.96 -11.51
N ASN A 197 -37.35 2.46 -10.71
CA ASN A 197 -35.95 2.45 -11.07
C ASN A 197 -35.32 1.04 -10.95
N PHE A 198 -35.84 0.20 -10.08
CA PHE A 198 -35.47 -1.22 -10.02
C PHE A 198 -35.74 -1.91 -11.36
N GLU A 199 -36.94 -1.80 -11.89
CA GLU A 199 -37.35 -2.41 -13.15
C GLU A 199 -36.51 -1.86 -14.34
N LYS A 200 -36.22 -0.54 -14.30
CA LYS A 200 -35.55 0.14 -15.40
C LYS A 200 -34.02 -0.04 -15.40
N TYR A 201 -33.38 0.00 -14.23
CA TYR A 201 -31.93 0.11 -14.14
C TYR A 201 -31.26 -1.00 -13.33
N VAL A 202 -31.94 -1.52 -12.30
CA VAL A 202 -31.31 -2.50 -11.37
C VAL A 202 -31.51 -3.93 -11.86
N GLU A 203 -32.75 -4.30 -12.22
CA GLU A 203 -33.07 -5.65 -12.69
C GLU A 203 -32.30 -6.05 -13.96
N PRO A 204 -32.08 -5.17 -14.97
CA PRO A 204 -31.30 -5.50 -16.15
C PRO A 204 -29.87 -5.95 -15.87
N GLN A 205 -29.28 -5.52 -14.74
CA GLN A 205 -27.93 -5.91 -14.32
C GLN A 205 -27.83 -7.43 -14.03
N ARG A 206 -28.95 -8.08 -13.73
CA ARG A 206 -29.02 -9.54 -13.59
C ARG A 206 -28.51 -10.29 -14.81
N LYS A 207 -28.66 -9.71 -16.01
CA LYS A 207 -28.27 -10.33 -17.28
C LYS A 207 -26.77 -10.30 -17.53
N VAL A 208 -26.05 -9.38 -16.91
CA VAL A 208 -24.60 -9.22 -17.06
C VAL A 208 -23.83 -9.76 -15.84
N ALA A 209 -24.53 -10.28 -14.84
CA ALA A 209 -23.90 -10.88 -13.67
C ALA A 209 -23.39 -12.30 -13.98
N ASP A 210 -22.22 -12.64 -13.47
CA ASP A 210 -21.63 -13.98 -13.55
C ASP A 210 -22.29 -14.95 -12.57
N LEU A 211 -22.76 -14.43 -11.45
CA LEU A 211 -23.40 -15.22 -10.40
C LEU A 211 -24.65 -14.51 -9.87
N ILE A 212 -25.77 -15.23 -9.81
CA ILE A 212 -27.00 -14.78 -9.15
C ILE A 212 -27.11 -15.45 -7.80
N VAL A 213 -27.29 -14.65 -6.74
CA VAL A 213 -27.39 -15.11 -5.36
C VAL A 213 -28.79 -14.82 -4.81
N PRO A 214 -29.73 -15.79 -4.88
CA PRO A 214 -31.03 -15.64 -4.24
C PRO A 214 -30.90 -15.73 -2.71
N ARG A 215 -31.70 -14.95 -2.00
CA ARG A 215 -31.79 -14.89 -0.54
C ARG A 215 -30.51 -14.45 0.20
N GLY A 216 -29.53 -13.87 -0.50
CA GLY A 216 -28.32 -13.29 0.10
C GLY A 216 -27.53 -14.30 0.94
N ILE A 217 -27.24 -13.97 2.22
CA ILE A 217 -26.40 -14.78 3.11
C ILE A 217 -27.03 -16.13 3.53
N GLU A 218 -28.30 -16.32 3.34
CA GLU A 218 -28.97 -17.62 3.63
C GLU A 218 -28.52 -18.68 2.61
N ASN A 219 -28.07 -18.26 1.43
CA ASN A 219 -27.51 -19.14 0.42
C ASN A 219 -26.04 -19.45 0.73
N ARG A 220 -25.81 -20.42 1.62
CA ARG A 220 -24.46 -20.82 2.05
C ARG A 220 -23.62 -21.35 0.89
N VAL A 221 -24.22 -22.06 -0.07
CA VAL A 221 -23.51 -22.60 -1.23
C VAL A 221 -22.93 -21.47 -2.09
N ALA A 222 -23.73 -20.44 -2.40
CA ALA A 222 -23.25 -19.30 -3.15
C ALA A 222 -22.16 -18.53 -2.38
N LEU A 223 -22.32 -18.36 -1.05
CA LEU A 223 -21.31 -17.73 -0.20
C LEU A 223 -19.98 -18.52 -0.26
N ASP A 224 -20.04 -19.85 -0.15
CA ASP A 224 -18.83 -20.69 -0.22
C ASP A 224 -18.16 -20.62 -1.59
N MET A 225 -18.92 -20.62 -2.67
CA MET A 225 -18.38 -20.43 -4.04
C MET A 225 -17.66 -19.09 -4.18
N MET A 226 -18.23 -17.99 -3.65
CA MET A 226 -17.60 -16.67 -3.70
C MET A 226 -16.31 -16.63 -2.88
N VAL A 227 -16.31 -17.22 -1.68
CA VAL A 227 -15.10 -17.30 -0.85
C VAL A 227 -14.02 -18.09 -1.58
N GLN A 228 -14.34 -19.26 -2.15
CA GLN A 228 -13.40 -20.06 -2.94
C GLN A 228 -12.85 -19.30 -4.16
N PHE A 229 -13.69 -18.51 -4.84
CA PHE A 229 -13.22 -17.65 -5.93
C PHE A 229 -12.19 -16.63 -5.46
N VAL A 230 -12.46 -15.93 -4.33
CA VAL A 230 -11.51 -14.96 -3.75
C VAL A 230 -10.22 -15.65 -3.31
N GLU A 231 -10.31 -16.80 -2.62
CA GLU A 231 -9.14 -17.59 -2.21
C GLU A 231 -8.29 -18.02 -3.41
N LYS A 232 -8.93 -18.45 -4.50
CA LYS A 232 -8.23 -18.79 -5.74
C LYS A 232 -7.50 -17.58 -6.33
N LYS A 233 -8.15 -16.41 -6.38
CA LYS A 233 -7.51 -15.15 -6.86
C LYS A 233 -6.34 -14.74 -5.99
N LEU A 234 -6.47 -14.83 -4.68
CA LEU A 234 -5.38 -14.54 -3.74
C LEU A 234 -4.21 -15.51 -3.94
N PHE A 235 -4.49 -16.81 -4.10
CA PHE A 235 -3.47 -17.82 -4.36
C PHE A 235 -2.72 -17.58 -5.68
N GLU A 236 -3.44 -17.23 -6.77
CA GLU A 236 -2.83 -16.90 -8.06
C GLU A 236 -1.91 -15.67 -7.94
N LYS A 237 -2.33 -14.61 -7.23
CA LYS A 237 -1.52 -13.41 -6.98
C LYS A 237 -0.26 -13.73 -6.16
N SER A 238 -0.41 -14.48 -5.07
CA SER A 238 0.69 -14.94 -4.23
C SER A 238 1.72 -15.75 -5.02
N ARG A 239 1.26 -16.66 -5.87
CA ARG A 239 2.16 -17.43 -6.74
C ARG A 239 2.93 -16.55 -7.71
N HIS A 240 2.26 -15.62 -8.41
CA HIS A 240 2.92 -14.70 -9.33
C HIS A 240 3.94 -13.79 -8.62
N HIS A 241 3.61 -13.33 -7.44
CA HIS A 241 4.51 -12.50 -6.63
C HIS A 241 5.77 -13.29 -6.22
N ARG A 242 5.64 -14.53 -5.73
CA ARG A 242 6.77 -15.40 -5.40
C ARG A 242 7.65 -15.70 -6.61
N GLU A 243 7.04 -15.98 -7.76
CA GLU A 243 7.78 -16.18 -9.02
C GLU A 243 8.56 -14.93 -9.43
N ALA A 244 7.98 -13.74 -9.26
CA ALA A 244 8.67 -12.48 -9.52
C ALA A 244 9.86 -12.28 -8.57
N LEU A 245 9.69 -12.52 -7.27
CA LEU A 245 10.77 -12.45 -6.29
C LEU A 245 11.90 -13.45 -6.60
N SER A 246 11.56 -14.67 -7.02
CA SER A 246 12.57 -15.70 -7.38
C SER A 246 13.34 -15.31 -8.64
N ARG A 247 12.69 -14.72 -9.64
CA ARG A 247 13.38 -14.20 -10.85
C ARG A 247 14.38 -13.10 -10.51
N LEU A 248 13.98 -12.17 -9.64
CA LEU A 248 14.88 -11.10 -9.16
C LEU A 248 16.09 -11.67 -8.42
N GLU A 249 15.90 -12.71 -7.62
CA GLU A 249 16.97 -13.40 -6.92
C GLU A 249 17.96 -14.07 -7.89
N ALA A 250 17.45 -14.77 -8.90
CA ALA A 250 18.28 -15.42 -9.89
C ALA A 250 19.11 -14.44 -10.71
N ALA A 251 18.52 -13.29 -11.06
CA ALA A 251 19.17 -12.25 -11.87
C ALA A 251 20.27 -11.48 -11.10
N SER A 252 20.28 -11.53 -9.76
CA SER A 252 21.17 -10.72 -8.93
C SER A 252 22.46 -11.44 -8.47
N LYS A 253 22.60 -12.76 -8.71
CA LYS A 253 23.69 -13.57 -8.12
C LYS A 253 25.11 -13.14 -8.50
N ASP A 254 25.29 -12.63 -9.72
CA ASP A 254 26.62 -12.34 -10.28
C ASP A 254 26.86 -10.84 -10.55
N SER A 255 25.95 -9.98 -10.10
CA SER A 255 26.07 -8.53 -10.31
C SER A 255 26.95 -7.87 -9.24
N PRO A 256 27.78 -6.86 -9.59
CA PRO A 256 28.50 -6.07 -8.59
C PRO A 256 27.51 -5.29 -7.71
N LEU A 257 27.91 -4.97 -6.48
CA LEU A 257 27.10 -4.12 -5.60
C LEU A 257 27.00 -2.69 -6.21
N SER A 258 25.86 -2.08 -6.04
CA SER A 258 25.64 -0.69 -6.42
C SER A 258 26.56 0.24 -5.60
N ASP A 259 27.06 1.30 -6.22
CA ASP A 259 27.86 2.35 -5.56
C ASP A 259 27.09 3.10 -4.47
N ARG A 260 25.76 2.96 -4.43
CA ARG A 260 24.89 3.51 -3.38
C ARG A 260 24.76 2.61 -2.16
N VAL A 261 25.52 1.52 -2.11
CA VAL A 261 25.57 0.63 -0.92
C VAL A 261 26.76 1.05 -0.06
N VAL A 262 26.47 1.60 1.10
CA VAL A 262 27.44 2.10 2.07
C VAL A 262 27.58 1.08 3.21
N VAL A 263 28.70 0.39 3.26
CA VAL A 263 29.04 -0.52 4.36
C VAL A 263 29.82 0.26 5.42
N LEU A 264 29.47 0.14 6.70
CA LEU A 264 30.19 0.81 7.78
C LEU A 264 31.66 0.36 7.79
N HIS A 265 32.58 1.33 7.91
CA HIS A 265 34.01 1.04 7.94
C HIS A 265 34.36 0.19 9.18
N PRO A 266 35.05 -0.97 9.03
CA PRO A 266 35.30 -1.92 10.10
C PRO A 266 36.38 -1.45 11.06
N THR A 267 36.06 -0.46 11.91
CA THR A 267 36.95 -0.01 12.97
C THR A 267 37.08 -1.06 14.09
N PRO A 268 38.16 -1.03 14.89
CA PRO A 268 38.30 -1.93 16.05
C PRO A 268 37.12 -1.84 17.02
N GLN A 269 36.59 -0.63 17.25
CA GLN A 269 35.42 -0.42 18.13
C GLN A 269 34.14 -1.03 17.54
N LEU A 270 33.93 -0.91 16.23
CA LEU A 270 32.79 -1.54 15.56
C LEU A 270 32.89 -3.06 15.66
N LYS A 271 34.07 -3.63 15.41
CA LYS A 271 34.33 -5.07 15.56
C LYS A 271 34.05 -5.55 16.98
N PHE A 272 34.51 -4.80 18.00
CA PHE A 272 34.26 -5.12 19.40
C PHE A 272 32.76 -5.17 19.72
N MET A 273 31.99 -4.16 19.33
CA MET A 273 30.53 -4.15 19.55
C MET A 273 29.84 -5.31 18.81
N ASN A 274 30.25 -5.59 17.58
CA ASN A 274 29.71 -6.73 16.82
C ASN A 274 30.05 -8.08 17.48
N THR A 275 31.23 -8.22 18.09
CA THR A 275 31.59 -9.45 18.83
C THR A 275 30.59 -9.71 19.95
N ILE A 276 30.27 -8.70 20.74
CA ILE A 276 29.29 -8.81 21.82
C ILE A 276 27.89 -9.15 21.27
N LEU A 277 27.47 -8.48 20.21
CA LEU A 277 26.13 -8.72 19.63
C LEU A 277 26.00 -10.12 18.99
N GLN A 278 27.06 -10.66 18.43
CA GLN A 278 27.07 -11.99 17.80
C GLN A 278 27.26 -13.13 18.82
N ASP A 279 27.75 -12.84 20.01
CA ASP A 279 27.95 -13.86 21.04
C ASP A 279 26.60 -14.31 21.64
N MET A 280 26.37 -15.61 21.60
CA MET A 280 25.15 -16.23 22.13
C MET A 280 25.01 -16.07 23.65
N ASP A 281 26.13 -16.00 24.35
CA ASP A 281 26.20 -15.94 25.81
C ASP A 281 26.08 -14.50 26.35
N THR A 282 26.02 -13.49 25.48
CA THR A 282 25.83 -12.09 25.90
C THR A 282 24.49 -11.89 26.59
N ASP A 283 24.53 -11.30 27.78
CA ASP A 283 23.31 -10.95 28.52
C ASP A 283 22.40 -10.02 27.72
N PRO A 284 21.06 -10.15 27.87
CA PRO A 284 20.11 -9.30 27.14
C PRO A 284 20.30 -7.81 27.37
N GLU A 285 20.76 -7.41 28.56
CA GLU A 285 20.96 -5.99 28.89
C GLU A 285 22.18 -5.41 28.17
N ASP A 286 23.28 -6.16 28.13
CA ASP A 286 24.45 -5.82 27.33
C ASP A 286 24.16 -5.83 25.85
N PHE A 287 23.37 -6.78 25.38
CA PHE A 287 22.93 -6.82 23.98
C PHE A 287 22.19 -5.53 23.59
N ILE A 288 21.18 -5.12 24.37
CA ILE A 288 20.41 -3.91 24.11
C ILE A 288 21.33 -2.68 24.16
N PHE A 289 22.18 -2.56 25.18
CA PHE A 289 23.09 -1.43 25.34
C PHE A 289 24.04 -1.28 24.13
N TYR A 290 24.68 -2.37 23.71
CA TYR A 290 25.61 -2.31 22.59
C TYR A 290 24.90 -2.17 21.24
N PHE A 291 23.69 -2.71 21.12
CA PHE A 291 22.87 -2.51 19.94
C PHE A 291 22.46 -1.03 19.80
N ASP A 292 21.99 -0.37 20.86
CA ASP A 292 21.61 1.05 20.84
C ASP A 292 22.79 1.95 20.46
N ARG A 293 24.00 1.65 20.93
CA ARG A 293 25.22 2.36 20.53
C ARG A 293 25.53 2.19 19.05
N LEU A 294 25.42 0.96 18.56
CA LEU A 294 25.69 0.65 17.17
C LEU A 294 24.60 1.20 16.25
N ALA A 295 23.34 1.16 16.67
CA ALA A 295 22.23 1.78 15.97
C ALA A 295 22.44 3.29 15.78
N SER A 296 23.01 3.98 16.79
CA SER A 296 23.37 5.39 16.64
C SER A 296 24.41 5.61 15.55
N LEU A 297 25.43 4.76 15.46
CA LEU A 297 26.44 4.85 14.38
C LEU A 297 25.83 4.60 12.99
N ILE A 298 24.90 3.66 12.90
CA ILE A 298 24.21 3.37 11.61
C ILE A 298 23.36 4.57 11.20
N ILE A 299 22.62 5.19 12.14
CA ILE A 299 21.79 6.37 11.84
C ILE A 299 22.68 7.55 11.43
N GLU A 300 23.77 7.81 12.15
CA GLU A 300 24.73 8.88 11.79
C GLU A 300 25.32 8.65 10.37
N GLN A 301 25.66 7.40 10.04
CA GLN A 301 26.12 7.07 8.70
C GLN A 301 25.00 7.24 7.64
N ALA A 302 23.75 6.93 8.00
CA ALA A 302 22.61 7.16 7.12
C ALA A 302 22.38 8.65 6.87
N LEU A 303 22.56 9.48 7.88
CA LEU A 303 22.44 10.94 7.78
C LEU A 303 23.52 11.58 6.90
N ASN A 304 24.67 10.93 6.67
CA ASN A 304 25.64 11.42 5.69
C ASN A 304 25.11 11.34 4.24
N ASN A 305 24.02 10.61 4.01
CA ASN A 305 23.44 10.41 2.68
C ASN A 305 22.13 11.20 2.49
N VAL A 306 21.74 12.04 3.47
CA VAL A 306 20.65 13.01 3.27
C VAL A 306 21.16 14.22 2.49
N GLN A 307 20.23 14.99 1.93
CA GLN A 307 20.60 16.18 1.20
C GLN A 307 20.99 17.32 2.15
N PHE A 308 22.09 18.01 1.84
CA PHE A 308 22.56 19.17 2.56
C PHE A 308 22.63 20.41 1.66
N GLU A 309 22.49 21.59 2.26
CA GLU A 309 22.77 22.88 1.61
C GLU A 309 23.82 23.66 2.38
N ALA A 310 24.56 24.49 1.67
CA ALA A 310 25.59 25.32 2.26
C ALA A 310 24.96 26.43 3.10
N ALA A 311 25.42 26.59 4.34
CA ALA A 311 25.00 27.65 5.23
C ALA A 311 26.21 28.44 5.75
N THR A 312 26.08 29.76 5.75
CA THR A 312 27.09 30.65 6.36
C THR A 312 26.51 31.21 7.66
N ILE A 313 27.13 30.88 8.76
CA ILE A 313 26.74 31.36 10.11
C ILE A 313 27.83 32.25 10.71
N GLU A 314 27.46 33.07 11.68
CA GLU A 314 28.40 33.82 12.50
C GLU A 314 28.70 33.04 13.77
N THR A 315 30.01 32.82 14.05
CA THR A 315 30.45 32.15 15.27
C THR A 315 30.32 33.08 16.50
N PRO A 316 30.30 32.54 17.73
CA PRO A 316 30.26 33.37 18.93
C PRO A 316 31.42 34.39 19.04
N GLN A 317 32.49 34.17 18.30
CA GLN A 317 33.65 35.10 18.23
C GLN A 317 33.53 36.12 17.10
N GLY A 318 32.40 36.15 16.34
CA GLY A 318 32.18 37.09 15.24
C GLY A 318 32.82 36.71 13.89
N TYR A 319 33.30 35.47 13.73
CA TYR A 319 33.85 35.00 12.45
C TYR A 319 32.75 34.30 11.62
N LYS A 320 32.82 34.46 10.30
CA LYS A 320 31.98 33.71 9.35
C LYS A 320 32.46 32.27 9.26
N TYR A 321 31.57 31.34 9.52
CA TYR A 321 31.80 29.91 9.33
C TYR A 321 30.91 29.41 8.18
N GLN A 322 31.50 28.71 7.23
CA GLN A 322 30.78 28.02 6.16
C GLN A 322 30.58 26.57 6.56
N GLY A 323 29.33 26.23 6.82
CA GLY A 323 28.91 24.90 7.22
C GLY A 323 27.87 24.32 6.28
N LEU A 324 27.27 23.22 6.70
CA LEU A 324 26.16 22.53 6.02
C LEU A 324 24.97 22.42 6.95
N VAL A 325 23.78 22.57 6.41
CA VAL A 325 22.53 22.27 7.11
C VAL A 325 21.74 21.26 6.31
N PRO A 326 20.97 20.36 6.94
CA PRO A 326 20.09 19.45 6.20
C PRO A 326 19.11 20.27 5.35
N LYS A 327 18.93 19.87 4.09
CA LYS A 327 17.93 20.45 3.20
C LYS A 327 16.57 19.88 3.57
N GLY A 328 15.72 20.70 4.20
CA GLY A 328 14.39 20.29 4.61
C GLY A 328 14.36 19.32 5.80
N GLU A 329 13.20 18.69 6.01
CA GLU A 329 12.96 17.79 7.13
C GLU A 329 13.29 16.33 6.78
N VAL A 330 13.86 15.61 7.74
CA VAL A 330 14.08 14.15 7.68
C VAL A 330 12.90 13.45 8.34
N CYS A 331 12.33 12.46 7.67
CA CYS A 331 11.34 11.55 8.21
C CYS A 331 11.93 10.16 8.37
N ALA A 332 11.53 9.41 9.40
CA ALA A 332 11.92 8.01 9.54
C ALA A 332 10.70 7.09 9.41
N VAL A 333 10.85 5.99 8.68
CA VAL A 333 9.83 4.95 8.55
C VAL A 333 10.38 3.65 9.12
N ILE A 334 9.65 3.12 10.10
CA ILE A 334 10.08 1.98 10.90
C ILE A 334 9.35 0.74 10.40
N VAL A 335 10.11 -0.26 9.95
CA VAL A 335 9.57 -1.58 9.60
C VAL A 335 9.41 -2.40 10.87
N LEU A 336 8.18 -2.58 11.30
CA LEU A 336 7.83 -3.32 12.50
C LEU A 336 8.07 -4.82 12.31
N ARG A 337 8.47 -5.57 13.35
CA ARG A 337 8.90 -5.13 14.69
C ARG A 337 10.39 -4.76 14.74
N GLY A 338 11.21 -5.38 13.88
CA GLY A 338 12.67 -5.25 13.93
C GLY A 338 13.15 -3.81 13.97
N GLY A 339 12.65 -2.97 13.05
CA GLY A 339 13.03 -1.56 12.97
C GLY A 339 12.80 -0.74 14.24
N SER A 340 11.88 -1.16 15.13
CA SER A 340 11.66 -0.47 16.41
C SER A 340 12.87 -0.48 17.35
N ALA A 341 13.82 -1.39 17.15
CA ALA A 341 15.07 -1.39 17.90
C ALA A 341 15.94 -0.15 17.61
N PHE A 342 15.71 0.54 16.49
CA PHE A 342 16.38 1.81 16.17
C PHE A 342 15.74 3.03 16.83
N GLU A 343 14.51 2.93 17.36
CA GLU A 343 13.79 4.10 17.90
C GLU A 343 14.56 4.84 19.02
N PRO A 344 15.20 4.16 20.00
CA PRO A 344 15.96 4.87 21.03
C PRO A 344 17.14 5.67 20.47
N ALA A 345 17.86 5.09 19.50
CA ALA A 345 18.95 5.75 18.82
C ALA A 345 18.47 6.92 17.95
N LEU A 346 17.38 6.73 17.21
CA LEU A 346 16.77 7.76 16.36
C LEU A 346 16.37 9.00 17.20
N ARG A 347 15.71 8.80 18.34
CA ARG A 347 15.31 9.91 19.22
C ARG A 347 16.48 10.66 19.84
N LYS A 348 17.61 10.00 20.02
CA LYS A 348 18.84 10.64 20.50
C LYS A 348 19.54 11.45 19.41
N THR A 349 19.48 10.97 18.16
CA THR A 349 20.16 11.58 17.02
C THR A 349 19.31 12.68 16.37
N ILE A 350 18.01 12.45 16.20
CA ILE A 350 17.05 13.40 15.61
C ILE A 350 15.80 13.46 16.49
N PRO A 351 15.79 14.28 17.57
CA PRO A 351 14.69 14.32 18.56
C PRO A 351 13.31 14.62 17.95
N ASP A 352 13.26 15.52 16.98
CA ASP A 352 12.02 16.01 16.36
C ASP A 352 11.63 15.26 15.07
N CYS A 353 12.28 14.11 14.80
CA CYS A 353 12.03 13.33 13.59
C CYS A 353 10.58 12.82 13.58
N ARG A 354 9.84 13.15 12.52
CA ARG A 354 8.53 12.56 12.27
C ARG A 354 8.69 11.09 11.91
N THR A 355 7.83 10.23 12.46
CA THR A 355 7.95 8.78 12.25
C THR A 355 6.71 8.21 11.60
N GLY A 356 6.92 7.42 10.54
CA GLY A 356 5.95 6.48 9.97
C GLY A 356 6.22 5.06 10.47
N ARG A 357 5.23 4.18 10.34
CA ARG A 357 5.36 2.75 10.70
C ARG A 357 4.68 1.88 9.66
N MET A 358 5.30 0.76 9.33
CA MET A 358 4.71 -0.29 8.52
C MET A 358 5.02 -1.66 9.11
N LEU A 359 4.04 -2.56 9.08
CA LEU A 359 4.22 -3.94 9.48
C LEU A 359 4.24 -4.80 8.22
N ILE A 360 5.41 -5.33 7.91
CA ILE A 360 5.61 -6.28 6.83
C ILE A 360 6.13 -7.58 7.46
N GLN A 361 5.36 -8.64 7.34
CA GLN A 361 5.73 -9.96 7.82
C GLN A 361 5.83 -10.92 6.65
N SER A 362 6.77 -11.86 6.73
CA SER A 362 6.83 -12.95 5.77
C SER A 362 5.99 -14.12 6.27
N ASP A 363 5.15 -14.66 5.40
CA ASP A 363 4.42 -15.89 5.67
C ASP A 363 5.41 -17.03 5.96
N TYR A 364 5.18 -17.78 7.04
CA TYR A 364 6.10 -18.82 7.49
C TYR A 364 6.23 -19.99 6.51
N SER A 365 5.18 -20.27 5.74
CA SER A 365 5.12 -21.40 4.82
C SER A 365 5.70 -21.08 3.46
N THR A 366 5.48 -19.84 2.98
CA THR A 366 5.85 -19.42 1.62
C THR A 366 7.04 -18.48 1.58
N GLY A 367 7.40 -17.84 2.69
CA GLY A 367 8.42 -16.79 2.77
C GLY A 367 8.02 -15.48 2.07
N GLU A 368 6.77 -15.35 1.61
CA GLU A 368 6.26 -14.19 0.92
C GLU A 368 6.05 -13.03 1.90
N PRO A 369 6.55 -11.82 1.61
CA PRO A 369 6.28 -10.65 2.43
C PRO A 369 4.83 -10.18 2.22
N GLU A 370 4.17 -9.80 3.32
CA GLU A 370 2.81 -9.30 3.35
C GLU A 370 2.74 -8.00 4.15
N LEU A 371 2.04 -6.99 3.61
CA LEU A 371 1.81 -5.71 4.28
C LEU A 371 0.55 -5.77 5.14
N HIS A 372 0.72 -5.83 6.47
CA HIS A 372 -0.40 -5.93 7.42
C HIS A 372 -0.84 -4.58 8.00
N TYR A 373 0.06 -3.62 8.11
CA TYR A 373 -0.24 -2.31 8.68
C TYR A 373 0.61 -1.23 8.03
N LEU A 374 0.00 -0.07 7.81
CA LEU A 374 0.67 1.11 7.27
C LEU A 374 0.13 2.38 7.94
N ARG A 375 1.05 3.18 8.47
CA ARG A 375 0.78 4.53 8.91
C ARG A 375 1.97 5.41 8.58
N LEU A 376 1.81 6.28 7.60
CA LEU A 376 2.80 7.26 7.19
C LEU A 376 2.32 8.67 7.53
N PRO A 377 3.22 9.65 7.73
CA PRO A 377 2.85 11.06 7.73
C PRO A 377 2.13 11.44 6.42
N ASP A 378 1.08 12.24 6.50
CA ASP A 378 0.27 12.63 5.32
C ASP A 378 1.09 13.37 4.26
N ASP A 379 2.14 14.07 4.69
CA ASP A 379 3.04 14.86 3.87
C ASP A 379 4.37 14.17 3.54
N ILE A 380 4.45 12.84 3.67
CA ILE A 380 5.69 12.08 3.50
C ILE A 380 6.40 12.36 2.16
N ALA A 381 5.65 12.59 1.10
CA ALA A 381 6.19 12.92 -0.22
C ALA A 381 6.93 14.28 -0.26
N ARG A 382 6.71 15.15 0.72
CA ARG A 382 7.34 16.47 0.80
C ARG A 382 8.66 16.46 1.56
N HIS A 383 8.93 15.39 2.33
CA HIS A 383 10.19 15.29 3.06
C HIS A 383 11.35 15.09 2.09
N GLU A 384 12.44 15.81 2.30
CA GLU A 384 13.62 15.74 1.44
C GLU A 384 14.44 14.47 1.66
N SER A 385 14.28 13.81 2.80
CA SER A 385 14.92 12.52 3.06
C SER A 385 14.03 11.64 3.94
N VAL A 386 13.96 10.35 3.60
CA VAL A 386 13.21 9.33 4.32
C VAL A 386 14.14 8.20 4.73
N LEU A 387 14.39 8.07 6.03
CA LEU A 387 15.15 6.96 6.59
C LEU A 387 14.22 5.75 6.75
N LEU A 388 14.49 4.66 6.04
CA LEU A 388 13.78 3.40 6.21
C LEU A 388 14.60 2.50 7.14
N LEU A 389 14.05 2.15 8.32
CA LEU A 389 14.77 1.44 9.38
C LEU A 389 14.27 0.00 9.53
N ASP A 390 15.17 -0.97 9.34
CA ASP A 390 14.94 -2.40 9.64
C ASP A 390 16.24 -3.02 10.18
N THR A 391 16.16 -3.90 11.17
CA THR A 391 17.36 -4.49 11.79
C THR A 391 18.07 -5.48 10.88
N GLN A 392 17.33 -6.27 10.11
CA GLN A 392 17.92 -7.32 9.29
C GLN A 392 17.19 -7.48 7.96
N MET A 393 17.94 -7.55 6.88
CA MET A 393 17.47 -7.81 5.54
C MET A 393 18.10 -9.11 5.00
N ALA A 394 17.37 -10.24 5.03
CA ALA A 394 17.87 -11.50 4.50
C ALA A 394 17.72 -11.58 2.97
N THR A 395 16.52 -11.89 2.49
CA THR A 395 16.22 -12.06 1.05
C THR A 395 15.84 -10.76 0.33
N GLY A 396 15.61 -9.69 1.08
CA GLY A 396 15.22 -8.38 0.55
C GLY A 396 13.73 -8.23 0.19
N GLY A 397 12.91 -9.27 0.31
CA GLY A 397 11.48 -9.20 -0.05
C GLY A 397 10.71 -8.13 0.74
N SER A 398 10.89 -8.09 2.06
CA SER A 398 10.24 -7.07 2.91
C SER A 398 10.77 -5.66 2.60
N ALA A 399 12.07 -5.52 2.31
CA ALA A 399 12.66 -4.23 1.94
C ALA A 399 12.15 -3.73 0.58
N LEU A 400 12.03 -4.63 -0.43
CA LEU A 400 11.41 -4.32 -1.72
C LEU A 400 10.00 -3.78 -1.54
N MET A 401 9.19 -4.47 -0.75
CA MET A 401 7.82 -4.07 -0.46
C MET A 401 7.77 -2.73 0.29
N ALA A 402 8.64 -2.53 1.28
CA ALA A 402 8.70 -1.28 2.05
C ALA A 402 9.08 -0.07 1.16
N VAL A 403 10.07 -0.21 0.29
CA VAL A 403 10.46 0.84 -0.65
C VAL A 403 9.34 1.10 -1.67
N GLN A 404 8.69 0.04 -2.20
CA GLN A 404 7.55 0.20 -3.10
C GLN A 404 6.43 1.01 -2.46
N VAL A 405 6.09 0.72 -1.20
CA VAL A 405 5.10 1.49 -0.44
C VAL A 405 5.45 2.98 -0.39
N LEU A 406 6.70 3.32 -0.12
CA LEU A 406 7.14 4.72 -0.09
C LEU A 406 7.03 5.39 -1.46
N VAL A 407 7.44 4.70 -2.52
CA VAL A 407 7.32 5.18 -3.91
C VAL A 407 5.86 5.38 -4.30
N ASP A 408 4.96 4.46 -3.95
CA ASP A 408 3.51 4.58 -4.20
C ASP A 408 2.88 5.77 -3.44
N HIS A 409 3.50 6.21 -2.34
CA HIS A 409 3.11 7.41 -1.59
C HIS A 409 3.85 8.69 -2.05
N GLY A 410 4.53 8.62 -3.21
CA GLY A 410 5.13 9.78 -3.87
C GLY A 410 6.54 10.14 -3.39
N VAL A 411 7.18 9.31 -2.58
CA VAL A 411 8.59 9.52 -2.19
C VAL A 411 9.50 9.14 -3.37
N GLN A 412 10.38 10.04 -3.76
CA GLN A 412 11.37 9.78 -4.81
C GLN A 412 12.46 8.83 -4.30
N GLN A 413 12.93 7.92 -5.16
CA GLN A 413 13.90 6.89 -4.76
C GLN A 413 15.17 7.48 -4.17
N GLU A 414 15.69 8.56 -4.76
CA GLU A 414 16.90 9.26 -4.33
C GLU A 414 16.84 9.82 -2.90
N ARG A 415 15.61 9.98 -2.38
CA ARG A 415 15.35 10.48 -1.03
C ARG A 415 15.24 9.37 0.00
N ILE A 416 15.27 8.10 -0.43
CA ILE A 416 15.13 6.95 0.46
C ILE A 416 16.50 6.43 0.85
N VAL A 417 16.76 6.38 2.16
CA VAL A 417 17.96 5.79 2.76
C VAL A 417 17.54 4.62 3.64
N LEU A 418 17.77 3.39 3.17
CA LEU A 418 17.55 2.19 3.99
C LEU A 418 18.73 1.99 4.93
N ALA A 419 18.50 1.96 6.23
CA ALA A 419 19.51 1.70 7.24
C ALA A 419 19.22 0.38 7.97
N THR A 420 20.21 -0.52 7.98
CA THR A 420 20.08 -1.86 8.54
C THR A 420 21.34 -2.32 9.26
N TYR A 421 21.17 -3.13 10.33
CA TYR A 421 22.30 -3.70 11.03
C TYR A 421 22.97 -4.82 10.21
N ALA A 422 22.19 -5.72 9.64
CA ALA A 422 22.75 -6.83 8.87
C ALA A 422 21.93 -7.05 7.59
N ALA A 423 22.64 -7.27 6.49
CA ALA A 423 22.01 -7.56 5.21
C ALA A 423 22.74 -8.64 4.41
N GLY A 424 21.96 -9.52 3.79
CA GLY A 424 22.48 -10.51 2.84
C GLY A 424 22.75 -9.85 1.47
N LYS A 425 23.87 -10.22 0.84
CA LYS A 425 24.23 -9.71 -0.51
C LYS A 425 23.09 -9.87 -1.52
N VAL A 426 22.45 -11.04 -1.52
CA VAL A 426 21.29 -11.33 -2.41
C VAL A 426 20.16 -10.34 -2.20
N GLY A 427 19.83 -10.01 -0.95
CA GLY A 427 18.78 -9.04 -0.62
C GLY A 427 19.12 -7.63 -1.12
N ILE A 428 20.37 -7.21 -0.92
CA ILE A 428 20.86 -5.91 -1.40
C ILE A 428 20.79 -5.82 -2.93
N HIS A 429 21.33 -6.83 -3.63
CA HIS A 429 21.31 -6.87 -5.10
C HIS A 429 19.88 -6.83 -5.65
N ARG A 430 18.97 -7.61 -5.08
CA ARG A 430 17.57 -7.64 -5.47
C ARG A 430 16.93 -6.26 -5.31
N LEU A 431 17.18 -5.60 -4.18
CA LEU A 431 16.64 -4.29 -3.87
C LEU A 431 17.17 -3.21 -4.80
N THR A 432 18.49 -3.15 -4.99
CA THR A 432 19.14 -2.13 -5.84
C THR A 432 18.94 -2.35 -7.33
N SER A 433 18.64 -3.59 -7.76
CA SER A 433 18.28 -3.87 -9.16
C SER A 433 16.91 -3.30 -9.52
N VAL A 434 15.97 -3.27 -8.57
CA VAL A 434 14.62 -2.71 -8.76
C VAL A 434 14.62 -1.20 -8.54
N PHE A 435 15.28 -0.77 -7.46
CA PHE A 435 15.35 0.63 -7.02
C PHE A 435 16.81 1.10 -7.02
N PRO A 436 17.38 1.44 -8.20
CA PRO A 436 18.81 1.74 -8.32
C PRO A 436 19.20 3.06 -7.66
N ASP A 437 18.24 3.94 -7.42
CA ASP A 437 18.50 5.29 -6.93
C ASP A 437 18.41 5.41 -5.39
N ILE A 438 17.99 4.37 -4.67
CA ILE A 438 17.99 4.37 -3.21
C ILE A 438 19.41 4.21 -2.66
N THR A 439 19.64 4.72 -1.45
CA THR A 439 20.88 4.46 -0.70
C THR A 439 20.63 3.37 0.34
N VAL A 440 21.56 2.42 0.45
CA VAL A 440 21.52 1.34 1.47
C VAL A 440 22.71 1.47 2.38
N VAL A 441 22.46 1.71 3.67
CA VAL A 441 23.48 1.76 4.72
C VAL A 441 23.41 0.47 5.54
N VAL A 442 24.48 -0.29 5.57
CA VAL A 442 24.55 -1.57 6.26
C VAL A 442 25.78 -1.67 7.17
N CYS A 443 25.59 -2.15 8.39
CA CYS A 443 26.72 -2.38 9.29
C CYS A 443 27.45 -3.68 8.95
N ASN A 444 26.73 -4.79 8.86
CA ASN A 444 27.31 -6.12 8.57
C ASN A 444 26.72 -6.69 7.28
N MET A 445 27.59 -6.89 6.30
CA MET A 445 27.22 -7.59 5.08
C MET A 445 27.45 -9.10 5.27
N LEU A 446 26.42 -9.89 4.95
CA LEU A 446 26.45 -11.34 5.11
C LEU A 446 26.49 -12.03 3.75
N ASP A 447 27.34 -13.06 3.63
CA ASP A 447 27.41 -13.89 2.42
C ASP A 447 26.30 -14.94 2.35
N TYR A 448 25.59 -15.18 3.44
CA TYR A 448 24.54 -16.17 3.59
C TYR A 448 23.27 -15.59 4.19
N GLN A 449 22.16 -16.27 3.96
CA GLN A 449 20.88 -15.87 4.52
C GLN A 449 20.82 -16.27 6.01
N GLN A 450 20.70 -15.27 6.87
CA GLN A 450 20.41 -15.49 8.29
C GLN A 450 18.92 -15.31 8.57
N GLN A 451 18.39 -16.13 9.46
CA GLN A 451 17.09 -15.88 10.06
C GLN A 451 17.12 -14.57 10.87
N ARG A 452 15.99 -13.92 11.00
CA ARG A 452 15.86 -12.74 11.87
C ARG A 452 16.00 -13.18 13.33
N TRP A 453 16.97 -12.63 14.03
CA TRP A 453 17.25 -12.95 15.44
C TRP A 453 17.45 -11.71 16.32
N VAL A 454 17.84 -10.57 15.73
CA VAL A 454 18.09 -9.34 16.47
C VAL A 454 16.87 -8.89 17.25
N GLU A 455 15.69 -8.90 16.61
CA GLU A 455 14.45 -8.49 17.26
C GLU A 455 14.06 -9.40 18.43
N GLN A 456 14.34 -10.70 18.33
CA GLN A 456 14.04 -11.67 19.39
C GLN A 456 14.90 -11.39 20.64
N ARG A 457 16.20 -11.13 20.44
CA ARG A 457 17.11 -10.80 21.55
C ARG A 457 16.83 -9.42 22.10
N TYR A 458 16.56 -8.43 21.26
CA TYR A 458 16.30 -7.05 21.67
C TYR A 458 15.00 -6.93 22.49
N PHE A 459 13.92 -7.53 22.03
CA PHE A 459 12.61 -7.47 22.70
C PHE A 459 12.35 -8.61 23.68
N ARG A 460 13.28 -9.53 23.84
CA ARG A 460 13.20 -10.68 24.76
C ARG A 460 11.95 -11.57 24.53
N CYS A 461 11.59 -11.84 23.27
CA CYS A 461 10.40 -12.61 22.88
C CYS A 461 10.74 -13.72 21.87
#